data_3bff88c8b7b432d993b947503fde2601
#
_entry.id   3bff88c8b7b432d993b947503fde2601
#
_cell.length_a   1.000
_cell.length_b   1.000
_cell.length_c   1.000
_cell.angle_alpha   90.00
_cell.angle_beta   90.00
_cell.angle_gamma   90.00
#
_symmetry.space_group_name_H-M   'P 1'
#
loop_
_entity.id
_entity.type
_entity.pdbx_description
1 polymer ?
#
loop_
_entity_poly.entity_id
_entity_poly.type
_entity_poly.pdbx_seq_one_letter_code
_entity_poly.pdbx_strand_id
1 'polypeptide(L)'
;MRKYITIILSCFFATTMAEETFSVSIKNTAALAKADVPVVLKLKEYATETSKVKSAMVTTNGAEVPCQLDDIDRDGIYDELCFLTDLKKHEKKLFTVTLYDDGKPREYAPRTYSELLLRNPKVKIKNKHNIYLKEMTVDRGVDPYQSVHHHGIAFESELVAFRIYFDHRQTVDAYGKFHKQLEIKDTQFYTDADQKAAGYGDDVLWVGSSYGVGALRGWDGTNQLMLEDVDSRTQRVIAQGPVRSIIELVDENWRPTPSAKPVTMTTRYTIYGGHRDVDVDIFFNHTAKDYEFATGVINVKGSKEFSDNDGLRGCWGADWPVGVKDTAGHKIETVGLGIIIPKKYIRKEMPADKVNYTYVVGTDNDELHYKYIFASDNEDFGVHSAEDWFKLLKAWKKEIETEVIIEKL
;
A
#
# COMPACT_ATOMS: atom_id res chain seq x y z
N MET A 1 35.82 -53.71 -47.18
CA MET A 1 35.14 -53.10 -46.05
C MET A 1 35.03 -51.60 -46.28
N ARG A 2 33.85 -51.13 -46.66
CA ARG A 2 33.55 -49.69 -46.87
C ARG A 2 33.08 -49.11 -45.52
N LYS A 3 33.83 -48.14 -44.98
CA LYS A 3 33.46 -47.38 -43.79
C LYS A 3 32.50 -46.26 -44.21
N TYR A 4 31.28 -46.29 -43.70
CA TYR A 4 30.33 -45.15 -43.80
C TYR A 4 30.62 -44.21 -42.65
N ILE A 5 30.94 -42.97 -42.98
CA ILE A 5 31.01 -41.87 -41.99
C ILE A 5 29.63 -41.22 -41.99
N THR A 6 28.90 -41.36 -40.88
CA THR A 6 27.65 -40.66 -40.64
C THR A 6 27.98 -39.30 -40.00
N ILE A 7 27.78 -38.22 -40.77
CA ILE A 7 27.89 -36.85 -40.29
C ILE A 7 26.54 -36.52 -39.65
N ILE A 8 26.52 -36.40 -38.29
CA ILE A 8 25.39 -35.88 -37.55
C ILE A 8 25.46 -34.36 -37.63
N LEU A 9 24.60 -33.76 -38.47
CA LEU A 9 24.42 -32.31 -38.53
C LEU A 9 23.51 -31.90 -37.33
N SER A 10 24.09 -31.47 -36.21
CA SER A 10 23.34 -30.86 -35.12
C SER A 10 22.92 -29.43 -35.54
N CYS A 11 21.67 -29.28 -36.01
CA CYS A 11 21.08 -27.97 -36.14
C CYS A 11 20.87 -27.36 -34.74
N PHE A 12 21.73 -26.44 -34.34
CA PHE A 12 21.41 -25.51 -33.27
C PHE A 12 20.32 -24.58 -33.78
N PHE A 13 19.07 -24.82 -33.37
CA PHE A 13 18.04 -23.79 -33.46
C PHE A 13 18.41 -22.73 -32.42
N ALA A 14 19.02 -21.65 -32.83
CA ALA A 14 19.03 -20.43 -32.07
C ALA A 14 17.56 -19.94 -32.06
N THR A 15 16.84 -20.18 -30.98
CA THR A 15 15.59 -19.50 -30.74
C THR A 15 15.96 -18.02 -30.58
N THR A 16 15.63 -17.22 -31.57
CA THR A 16 15.66 -15.76 -31.42
C THR A 16 14.60 -15.42 -30.43
N MET A 17 15.00 -14.96 -29.24
CA MET A 17 14.09 -14.40 -28.25
C MET A 17 13.42 -13.20 -28.90
N ALA A 18 12.08 -13.17 -28.93
CA ALA A 18 11.38 -11.99 -29.32
C ALA A 18 11.46 -10.99 -28.16
N GLU A 19 12.10 -9.85 -28.42
CA GLU A 19 12.20 -8.76 -27.47
C GLU A 19 11.58 -7.50 -28.06
N GLU A 20 10.86 -6.79 -27.22
CA GLU A 20 10.34 -5.47 -27.58
C GLU A 20 11.02 -4.43 -26.71
N THR A 21 11.74 -3.50 -27.35
CA THR A 21 12.49 -2.45 -26.65
C THR A 21 11.94 -1.08 -27.00
N PHE A 22 11.71 -0.26 -25.98
CA PHE A 22 11.33 1.14 -26.12
C PHE A 22 12.03 2.01 -25.08
N SER A 23 11.98 3.32 -25.29
CA SER A 23 12.52 4.30 -24.35
C SER A 23 11.40 5.13 -23.75
N VAL A 24 11.58 5.48 -22.47
CA VAL A 24 10.73 6.44 -21.77
C VAL A 24 11.56 7.54 -21.17
N SER A 25 11.04 8.75 -21.17
CA SER A 25 11.63 9.86 -20.45
C SER A 25 10.79 10.19 -19.20
N ILE A 26 11.47 10.35 -18.09
CA ILE A 26 10.85 10.72 -16.81
C ILE A 26 11.34 12.11 -16.43
N LYS A 27 10.43 13.07 -16.29
CA LYS A 27 10.75 14.46 -16.02
C LYS A 27 10.12 14.92 -14.71
N ASN A 28 10.96 15.35 -13.79
CA ASN A 28 10.53 16.09 -12.60
C ASN A 28 10.27 17.55 -12.98
N THR A 29 9.04 18.03 -12.85
CA THR A 29 8.68 19.41 -13.11
C THR A 29 8.95 20.32 -11.91
N ALA A 30 9.20 19.74 -10.72
CA ALA A 30 9.39 20.46 -9.47
C ALA A 30 10.76 21.15 -9.35
N ALA A 31 10.77 22.26 -8.63
CA ALA A 31 12.00 22.91 -8.17
C ALA A 31 12.65 22.23 -6.94
N LEU A 32 12.21 21.02 -6.60
CA LEU A 32 12.74 20.17 -5.54
C LEU A 32 13.15 18.80 -6.10
N ALA A 33 14.11 18.14 -5.46
CA ALA A 33 14.44 16.76 -5.78
C ALA A 33 13.38 15.83 -5.20
N LYS A 34 13.13 14.70 -5.87
CA LYS A 34 12.24 13.64 -5.43
C LYS A 34 13.03 12.34 -5.34
N ALA A 35 12.86 11.61 -4.25
CA ALA A 35 13.46 10.29 -4.07
C ALA A 35 12.44 9.19 -4.32
N ASP A 36 12.92 8.04 -4.79
CA ASP A 36 12.12 6.84 -4.99
C ASP A 36 10.80 7.07 -5.77
N VAL A 37 10.82 7.95 -6.78
CA VAL A 37 9.63 8.29 -7.56
C VAL A 37 9.08 7.05 -8.25
N PRO A 38 7.81 6.66 -7.99
CA PRO A 38 7.19 5.55 -8.67
C PRO A 38 6.94 5.87 -10.15
N VAL A 39 7.41 4.98 -11.03
CA VAL A 39 7.13 5.00 -12.47
C VAL A 39 6.34 3.76 -12.80
N VAL A 40 5.06 3.94 -13.14
CA VAL A 40 4.15 2.86 -13.48
C VAL A 40 3.80 2.97 -14.97
N LEU A 41 4.17 1.95 -15.74
CA LEU A 41 3.91 1.86 -17.16
C LEU A 41 2.82 0.81 -17.40
N LYS A 42 1.65 1.24 -17.90
CA LYS A 42 0.56 0.32 -18.28
C LYS A 42 0.97 -0.39 -19.58
N LEU A 43 1.26 -1.67 -19.49
CA LEU A 43 1.84 -2.44 -20.61
C LEU A 43 1.02 -2.37 -21.90
N LYS A 44 -0.31 -2.26 -21.80
CA LYS A 44 -1.19 -2.06 -22.97
C LYS A 44 -0.88 -0.80 -23.83
N GLU A 45 -0.17 0.17 -23.25
CA GLU A 45 0.22 1.42 -23.93
C GLU A 45 1.61 1.31 -24.57
N TYR A 46 2.39 0.30 -24.17
CA TYR A 46 3.80 0.16 -24.51
C TYR A 46 4.11 -1.11 -25.28
N ALA A 47 3.54 -2.25 -24.90
CA ALA A 47 3.75 -3.55 -25.52
C ALA A 47 2.83 -3.74 -26.74
N THR A 48 3.35 -4.38 -27.78
CA THR A 48 2.56 -4.77 -28.95
C THR A 48 1.53 -5.83 -28.61
N GLU A 49 1.90 -6.79 -27.73
CA GLU A 49 1.03 -7.87 -27.28
C GLU A 49 1.36 -8.22 -25.82
N THR A 50 0.54 -7.74 -24.89
CA THR A 50 0.77 -7.91 -23.44
C THR A 50 0.79 -9.38 -22.99
N SER A 51 -0.02 -10.25 -23.61
CA SER A 51 -0.09 -11.68 -23.32
C SER A 51 1.23 -12.44 -23.52
N LYS A 52 2.15 -11.87 -24.31
CA LYS A 52 3.48 -12.43 -24.55
C LYS A 52 4.52 -11.99 -23.54
N VAL A 53 4.29 -10.94 -22.77
CA VAL A 53 5.26 -10.44 -21.80
C VAL A 53 5.44 -11.45 -20.66
N LYS A 54 6.66 -11.96 -20.48
CA LYS A 54 7.02 -12.91 -19.41
C LYS A 54 8.07 -12.35 -18.45
N SER A 55 8.92 -11.46 -18.95
CA SER A 55 9.91 -10.77 -18.13
C SER A 55 10.22 -9.39 -18.69
N ALA A 56 10.88 -8.55 -17.87
CA ALA A 56 11.26 -7.20 -18.27
C ALA A 56 12.62 -6.82 -17.69
N MET A 57 13.28 -5.86 -18.33
CA MET A 57 14.48 -5.21 -17.85
C MET A 57 14.37 -3.70 -18.07
N VAL A 58 14.69 -2.93 -17.06
CA VAL A 58 14.78 -1.46 -17.13
C VAL A 58 16.23 -1.04 -16.95
N THR A 59 16.72 -0.18 -17.80
CA THR A 59 18.09 0.37 -17.70
C THR A 59 18.10 1.89 -17.84
N THR A 60 19.05 2.54 -17.16
CA THR A 60 19.38 3.96 -17.34
C THR A 60 20.89 4.15 -17.33
N ASN A 61 21.45 4.87 -18.29
CA ASN A 61 22.90 5.06 -18.43
C ASN A 61 23.71 3.75 -18.40
N GLY A 62 23.14 2.66 -18.94
CA GLY A 62 23.77 1.34 -18.98
C GLY A 62 23.69 0.55 -17.66
N ALA A 63 23.12 1.11 -16.60
CA ALA A 63 22.89 0.41 -15.34
C ALA A 63 21.45 -0.13 -15.27
N GLU A 64 21.30 -1.36 -14.77
CA GLU A 64 20.00 -1.98 -14.54
C GLU A 64 19.31 -1.34 -13.32
N VAL A 65 18.00 -1.16 -13.44
CA VAL A 65 17.13 -0.61 -12.38
C VAL A 65 16.16 -1.70 -11.94
N PRO A 66 16.05 -1.97 -10.65
CA PRO A 66 15.04 -2.91 -10.13
C PRO A 66 13.64 -2.55 -10.61
N CYS A 67 12.95 -3.52 -11.19
CA CYS A 67 11.61 -3.35 -11.72
C CYS A 67 10.72 -4.56 -11.37
N GLN A 68 9.42 -4.38 -11.53
CA GLN A 68 8.40 -5.34 -11.16
C GLN A 68 7.30 -5.37 -12.20
N LEU A 69 6.88 -6.56 -12.61
CA LEU A 69 5.71 -6.80 -13.44
C LEU A 69 4.55 -7.23 -12.54
N ASP A 70 3.41 -6.60 -12.68
CA ASP A 70 2.21 -6.89 -11.89
C ASP A 70 1.02 -7.24 -12.79
N ASP A 71 0.31 -8.30 -12.42
CA ASP A 71 -0.97 -8.76 -12.94
C ASP A 71 -2.05 -8.23 -11.99
N ILE A 72 -2.63 -7.10 -12.35
CA ILE A 72 -3.50 -6.31 -11.46
C ILE A 72 -4.92 -6.88 -11.41
N ASP A 73 -5.42 -7.38 -12.52
CA ASP A 73 -6.77 -7.98 -12.62
C ASP A 73 -6.77 -9.49 -12.41
N ARG A 74 -5.58 -10.12 -12.32
CA ARG A 74 -5.35 -11.52 -11.99
C ARG A 74 -5.80 -12.50 -13.10
N ASP A 75 -5.74 -12.06 -14.34
CA ASP A 75 -6.07 -12.89 -15.50
C ASP A 75 -4.87 -13.73 -15.99
N GLY A 76 -3.71 -13.58 -15.38
CA GLY A 76 -2.45 -14.27 -15.72
C GLY A 76 -1.61 -13.53 -16.75
N ILE A 77 -2.01 -12.31 -17.13
CA ILE A 77 -1.29 -11.42 -18.05
C ILE A 77 -0.80 -10.22 -17.22
N TYR A 78 0.44 -9.80 -17.42
CA TYR A 78 0.92 -8.61 -16.74
C TYR A 78 0.30 -7.35 -17.32
N ASP A 79 -0.22 -6.49 -16.42
CA ASP A 79 -0.83 -5.20 -16.75
C ASP A 79 0.15 -4.05 -16.68
N GLU A 80 1.06 -4.09 -15.69
CA GLU A 80 1.92 -2.97 -15.35
C GLU A 80 3.37 -3.39 -15.15
N LEU A 81 4.28 -2.50 -15.57
CA LEU A 81 5.69 -2.50 -15.21
C LEU A 81 5.95 -1.33 -14.27
N CYS A 82 6.48 -1.59 -13.09
CA CYS A 82 6.80 -0.58 -12.10
C CYS A 82 8.30 -0.56 -11.77
N PHE A 83 8.87 0.62 -11.61
CA PHE A 83 10.22 0.83 -11.05
C PHE A 83 10.29 2.16 -10.30
N LEU A 84 11.34 2.34 -9.48
CA LEU A 84 11.57 3.56 -8.71
C LEU A 84 12.79 4.31 -9.24
N THR A 85 12.77 5.63 -9.16
CA THR A 85 13.92 6.46 -9.54
C THR A 85 14.00 7.76 -8.74
N ASP A 86 15.22 8.14 -8.38
CA ASP A 86 15.48 9.49 -7.88
C ASP A 86 15.54 10.48 -9.02
N LEU A 87 14.98 11.67 -8.80
CA LEU A 87 15.00 12.78 -9.75
C LEU A 87 15.47 14.04 -9.05
N LYS A 88 16.50 14.69 -9.57
CA LYS A 88 16.89 16.04 -9.15
C LYS A 88 15.82 17.05 -9.55
N LYS A 89 15.89 18.26 -9.02
CA LYS A 89 14.99 19.36 -9.46
C LYS A 89 15.10 19.55 -10.98
N HIS A 90 13.96 19.61 -11.64
CA HIS A 90 13.85 19.82 -13.10
C HIS A 90 14.61 18.79 -13.96
N GLU A 91 15.00 17.64 -13.38
CA GLU A 91 15.73 16.61 -14.12
C GLU A 91 14.81 15.88 -15.09
N LYS A 92 15.33 15.56 -16.27
CA LYS A 92 14.78 14.60 -17.22
C LYS A 92 15.77 13.43 -17.32
N LYS A 93 15.32 12.23 -16.95
CA LYS A 93 16.05 10.96 -17.08
C LYS A 93 15.49 10.13 -18.22
N LEU A 94 16.34 9.38 -18.88
CA LEU A 94 15.98 8.44 -19.94
C LEU A 94 16.14 7.02 -19.42
N PHE A 95 15.14 6.18 -19.72
CA PHE A 95 15.16 4.76 -19.42
C PHE A 95 14.88 3.96 -20.67
N THR A 96 15.59 2.86 -20.82
CA THR A 96 15.31 1.85 -21.83
C THR A 96 14.61 0.69 -21.16
N VAL A 97 13.46 0.30 -21.66
CA VAL A 97 12.67 -0.84 -21.21
C VAL A 97 12.75 -1.92 -22.29
N THR A 98 13.11 -3.12 -21.89
CA THR A 98 13.08 -4.31 -22.74
C THR A 98 12.11 -5.30 -22.14
N LEU A 99 11.12 -5.71 -22.95
CA LEU A 99 10.14 -6.74 -22.62
C LEU A 99 10.52 -8.02 -23.36
N TYR A 100 10.44 -9.16 -22.67
CA TYR A 100 10.80 -10.47 -23.22
C TYR A 100 9.57 -11.38 -23.23
N ASP A 101 9.44 -12.22 -24.26
CA ASP A 101 8.37 -13.22 -24.37
C ASP A 101 8.73 -14.56 -23.72
N ASP A 102 9.87 -14.62 -23.04
CA ASP A 102 10.36 -15.79 -22.33
C ASP A 102 10.91 -15.45 -20.93
N GLY A 103 11.41 -16.48 -20.25
CA GLY A 103 12.06 -16.35 -18.94
C GLY A 103 11.05 -16.14 -17.79
N LYS A 104 11.57 -15.57 -16.73
CA LYS A 104 10.82 -15.20 -15.52
C LYS A 104 11.19 -13.77 -15.15
N PRO A 105 10.32 -13.05 -14.41
CA PRO A 105 10.68 -11.77 -13.85
C PRO A 105 12.01 -11.86 -13.08
N ARG A 106 12.83 -10.82 -13.22
CA ARG A 106 14.12 -10.74 -12.52
C ARG A 106 13.91 -10.61 -11.02
N GLU A 107 14.78 -11.23 -10.26
CA GLU A 107 14.77 -11.15 -8.81
C GLU A 107 15.67 -10.02 -8.33
N TYR A 108 15.13 -9.16 -7.47
CA TYR A 108 15.84 -8.07 -6.81
C TYR A 108 15.62 -8.14 -5.30
N ALA A 109 16.50 -7.52 -4.53
CA ALA A 109 16.29 -7.37 -3.10
C ALA A 109 14.97 -6.64 -2.83
N PRO A 110 14.06 -7.19 -2.01
CA PRO A 110 12.77 -6.59 -1.76
C PRO A 110 12.90 -5.30 -0.96
N ARG A 111 12.13 -4.30 -1.34
CA ARG A 111 11.97 -3.04 -0.61
C ARG A 111 10.56 -2.90 -0.01
N THR A 112 9.68 -3.84 -0.36
CA THR A 112 8.36 -3.97 0.24
C THR A 112 8.06 -5.43 0.55
N TYR A 113 7.10 -5.65 1.45
CA TYR A 113 6.61 -6.98 1.79
C TYR A 113 5.13 -6.92 2.14
N SER A 114 4.40 -8.00 1.92
CA SER A 114 3.01 -8.15 2.36
C SER A 114 2.69 -9.59 2.68
N GLU A 115 1.73 -9.81 3.60
CA GLU A 115 1.29 -11.15 3.98
C GLU A 115 -0.17 -11.17 4.43
N LEU A 116 -0.83 -12.28 4.14
CA LEU A 116 -2.07 -12.70 4.76
C LEU A 116 -1.85 -14.10 5.34
N LEU A 117 -1.92 -14.23 6.65
CA LEU A 117 -1.60 -15.47 7.37
C LEU A 117 -2.83 -16.07 8.01
N LEU A 118 -3.14 -17.32 7.70
CA LEU A 118 -4.11 -18.08 8.45
C LEU A 118 -3.52 -18.47 9.81
N ARG A 119 -4.28 -18.31 10.87
CA ARG A 119 -3.87 -18.70 12.20
C ARG A 119 -3.68 -20.21 12.29
N ASN A 120 -2.46 -20.64 12.55
CA ASN A 120 -2.15 -22.05 12.72
C ASN A 120 -2.18 -22.40 14.22
N PRO A 121 -3.18 -23.18 14.70
CA PRO A 121 -3.31 -23.52 16.14
C PRO A 121 -2.19 -24.45 16.65
N LYS A 122 -1.43 -25.06 15.75
CA LYS A 122 -0.27 -25.91 16.12
C LYS A 122 0.98 -25.08 16.45
N VAL A 123 1.03 -23.83 15.97
CA VAL A 123 2.12 -22.90 16.26
C VAL A 123 1.90 -22.30 17.64
N LYS A 124 2.90 -22.41 18.52
CA LYS A 124 2.82 -21.91 19.90
C LYS A 124 3.52 -20.55 20.08
N ILE A 125 4.46 -20.24 19.18
CA ILE A 125 5.17 -18.96 19.18
C ILE A 125 4.35 -17.98 18.34
N LYS A 126 4.01 -16.83 18.92
CA LYS A 126 3.05 -15.88 18.36
C LYS A 126 3.45 -15.35 16.96
N ASN A 127 4.74 -15.16 16.72
CA ASN A 127 5.28 -14.63 15.46
C ASN A 127 5.91 -15.71 14.56
N LYS A 128 5.37 -16.93 14.56
CA LYS A 128 5.87 -18.04 13.73
C LYS A 128 4.77 -18.78 12.99
N HIS A 129 3.66 -18.11 12.67
CA HIS A 129 2.63 -18.68 11.80
C HIS A 129 3.17 -18.86 10.38
N ASN A 130 2.72 -19.89 9.67
CA ASN A 130 3.33 -20.34 8.42
C ASN A 130 2.34 -20.79 7.34
N ILE A 131 1.07 -20.45 7.48
CA ILE A 131 0.06 -20.73 6.45
C ILE A 131 -0.25 -19.42 5.73
N TYR A 132 0.51 -19.17 4.66
CA TYR A 132 0.36 -17.98 3.82
C TYR A 132 -0.78 -18.16 2.83
N LEU A 133 -1.64 -17.17 2.74
CA LEU A 133 -2.76 -17.11 1.81
C LEU A 133 -2.51 -15.98 0.79
N LYS A 134 -2.91 -16.22 -0.45
CA LYS A 134 -3.00 -15.15 -1.45
C LYS A 134 -4.32 -14.37 -1.30
N GLU A 135 -5.36 -15.06 -0.86
CA GLU A 135 -6.71 -14.53 -0.75
C GLU A 135 -7.52 -15.30 0.30
N MET A 136 -8.42 -14.61 0.96
CA MET A 136 -9.45 -15.20 1.82
C MET A 136 -10.74 -14.41 1.67
N THR A 137 -11.85 -15.11 1.44
CA THR A 137 -13.20 -14.56 1.40
C THR A 137 -14.03 -15.16 2.53
N VAL A 138 -14.85 -14.35 3.16
CA VAL A 138 -15.83 -14.79 4.17
C VAL A 138 -17.21 -14.24 3.84
N ASP A 139 -18.23 -15.06 4.07
CA ASP A 139 -19.61 -14.68 3.84
C ASP A 139 -20.16 -13.81 4.98
N ARG A 140 -21.32 -13.19 4.72
CA ARG A 140 -22.08 -12.41 5.70
C ARG A 140 -22.21 -13.15 7.04
N GLY A 141 -21.95 -12.44 8.12
CA GLY A 141 -22.07 -12.95 9.48
C GLY A 141 -20.88 -13.77 9.98
N VAL A 142 -19.88 -14.03 9.13
CA VAL A 142 -18.62 -14.63 9.56
C VAL A 142 -17.63 -13.54 9.96
N ASP A 143 -17.13 -13.62 11.19
CA ASP A 143 -16.04 -12.75 11.65
C ASP A 143 -14.69 -13.47 11.56
N PRO A 144 -13.83 -13.16 10.59
CA PRO A 144 -12.53 -13.80 10.42
C PRO A 144 -11.43 -13.25 11.35
N TYR A 145 -11.69 -12.22 12.13
CA TYR A 145 -10.72 -11.50 12.93
C TYR A 145 -9.80 -12.40 13.77
N GLN A 146 -10.34 -13.49 14.31
CA GLN A 146 -9.56 -14.48 15.07
C GLN A 146 -9.02 -15.64 14.21
N SER A 147 -9.44 -15.74 12.97
CA SER A 147 -9.03 -16.82 12.06
C SER A 147 -7.73 -16.50 11.33
N VAL A 148 -7.45 -15.22 11.11
CA VAL A 148 -6.20 -14.74 10.52
C VAL A 148 -5.24 -14.26 11.61
N HIS A 149 -3.94 -14.46 11.36
CA HIS A 149 -2.91 -13.96 12.26
C HIS A 149 -2.85 -12.43 12.14
N HIS A 150 -2.43 -11.74 13.20
CA HIS A 150 -2.46 -10.27 13.36
C HIS A 150 -3.74 -9.58 12.83
N HIS A 151 -4.85 -10.32 12.79
CA HIS A 151 -6.22 -9.84 12.53
C HIS A 151 -6.52 -9.38 11.11
N GLY A 152 -5.65 -9.63 10.15
CA GLY A 152 -5.87 -9.26 8.76
C GLY A 152 -4.62 -9.29 7.91
N ILE A 153 -4.68 -8.64 6.74
CA ILE A 153 -3.54 -8.48 5.85
C ILE A 153 -2.57 -7.44 6.40
N ALA A 154 -1.26 -7.71 6.31
CA ALA A 154 -0.20 -6.75 6.65
C ALA A 154 0.70 -6.47 5.45
N PHE A 155 1.26 -5.26 5.39
CA PHE A 155 2.15 -4.82 4.33
C PHE A 155 3.08 -3.70 4.82
N GLU A 156 4.26 -3.62 4.21
CA GLU A 156 5.31 -2.69 4.64
C GLU A 156 6.21 -2.21 3.51
N SER A 157 6.83 -1.06 3.72
CA SER A 157 8.10 -0.66 3.12
C SER A 157 9.22 -0.76 4.15
N GLU A 158 10.43 -0.37 3.79
CA GLU A 158 11.52 -0.28 4.76
C GLU A 158 11.24 0.74 5.89
N LEU A 159 10.34 1.71 5.66
CA LEU A 159 10.12 2.85 6.55
C LEU A 159 8.97 2.64 7.54
N VAL A 160 7.95 1.86 7.18
CA VAL A 160 6.70 1.75 7.94
C VAL A 160 5.99 0.44 7.61
N ALA A 161 5.15 -0.05 8.52
CA ALA A 161 4.26 -1.15 8.23
C ALA A 161 2.83 -0.89 8.71
N PHE A 162 1.89 -1.53 8.04
CA PHE A 162 0.46 -1.45 8.31
C PHE A 162 -0.17 -2.83 8.32
N ARG A 163 -1.30 -2.95 9.03
CA ARG A 163 -2.24 -4.05 8.87
C ARG A 163 -3.65 -3.50 8.71
N ILE A 164 -4.52 -4.25 8.06
CA ILE A 164 -5.93 -3.90 7.93
C ILE A 164 -6.76 -5.00 8.53
N TYR A 165 -7.60 -4.66 9.51
CA TYR A 165 -8.44 -5.62 10.20
C TYR A 165 -9.43 -6.29 9.25
N PHE A 166 -9.51 -7.61 9.31
CA PHE A 166 -10.42 -8.40 8.47
C PHE A 166 -11.77 -8.58 9.16
N ASP A 167 -12.40 -7.47 9.51
CA ASP A 167 -13.74 -7.43 10.10
C ASP A 167 -14.52 -6.23 9.56
N HIS A 168 -15.70 -5.96 10.13
CA HIS A 168 -16.55 -4.83 9.73
C HIS A 168 -15.92 -3.45 9.94
N ARG A 169 -14.86 -3.37 10.72
CA ARG A 169 -14.14 -2.11 10.96
C ARG A 169 -13.19 -1.76 9.82
N GLN A 170 -12.51 -2.75 9.24
CA GLN A 170 -11.42 -2.57 8.28
C GLN A 170 -10.47 -1.42 8.63
N THR A 171 -10.26 -1.24 9.93
CA THR A 171 -9.40 -0.18 10.43
C THR A 171 -7.96 -0.43 10.02
N VAL A 172 -7.29 0.62 9.54
CA VAL A 172 -5.86 0.58 9.21
C VAL A 172 -5.06 0.86 10.48
N ASP A 173 -4.24 -0.09 10.86
CA ASP A 173 -3.37 -0.04 12.03
C ASP A 173 -1.91 0.07 11.62
N ALA A 174 -1.04 0.63 12.47
CA ALA A 174 0.33 0.96 12.12
C ALA A 174 1.34 0.33 13.08
N TYR A 175 2.48 -0.07 12.50
CA TYR A 175 3.65 -0.61 13.19
C TYR A 175 4.81 0.38 13.02
N GLY A 176 5.38 0.83 14.12
CA GLY A 176 6.50 1.78 14.14
C GLY A 176 7.83 1.05 14.12
N LYS A 177 8.75 1.48 13.27
CA LYS A 177 10.09 0.93 13.12
C LYS A 177 11.13 1.76 13.87
N PHE A 178 12.25 1.13 14.23
CA PHE A 178 13.43 1.85 14.72
C PHE A 178 14.39 2.16 13.58
N HIS A 179 14.63 1.19 12.69
CA HIS A 179 15.57 1.27 11.58
C HIS A 179 14.86 1.07 10.25
N LYS A 180 15.50 1.50 9.15
CA LYS A 180 15.00 1.26 7.79
C LYS A 180 15.26 -0.20 7.39
N GLN A 181 14.26 -1.05 7.57
CA GLN A 181 14.34 -2.48 7.20
C GLN A 181 12.95 -3.09 7.04
N LEU A 182 12.84 -4.22 6.36
CA LEU A 182 11.63 -5.03 6.34
C LEU A 182 11.59 -5.90 7.60
N GLU A 183 10.45 -5.96 8.29
CA GLU A 183 10.33 -6.60 9.60
C GLU A 183 9.14 -7.55 9.73
N ILE A 184 8.05 -7.31 8.98
CA ILE A 184 6.78 -8.02 9.19
C ILE A 184 6.90 -9.51 8.96
N LYS A 185 7.72 -9.95 8.01
CA LYS A 185 7.98 -11.38 7.78
C LYS A 185 8.52 -12.09 9.03
N ASP A 186 9.34 -11.41 9.83
CA ASP A 186 9.98 -11.95 11.01
C ASP A 186 9.17 -11.73 12.29
N THR A 187 8.59 -10.55 12.46
CA THR A 187 7.82 -10.16 13.64
C THR A 187 6.37 -10.60 13.57
N GLN A 188 5.81 -10.70 12.36
CA GLN A 188 4.41 -10.95 12.14
C GLN A 188 3.53 -10.00 12.97
N PHE A 189 3.93 -8.72 13.03
CA PHE A 189 3.29 -7.65 13.80
C PHE A 189 3.39 -7.78 15.34
N TYR A 190 4.05 -8.81 15.86
CA TYR A 190 4.19 -9.07 17.29
C TYR A 190 5.64 -9.35 17.67
N THR A 191 6.37 -8.28 17.89
CA THR A 191 7.80 -8.31 18.18
C THR A 191 8.07 -8.94 19.55
N ASP A 192 8.95 -9.94 19.59
CA ASP A 192 9.39 -10.55 20.84
C ASP A 192 10.55 -9.77 21.50
N ALA A 193 10.97 -10.20 22.68
CA ALA A 193 11.99 -9.50 23.45
C ALA A 193 13.38 -9.51 22.74
N ASP A 194 13.74 -10.60 22.07
CA ASP A 194 15.01 -10.73 21.36
C ASP A 194 15.02 -9.84 20.12
N GLN A 195 13.90 -9.79 19.38
CA GLN A 195 13.72 -8.91 18.24
C GLN A 195 13.77 -7.41 18.67
N LYS A 196 13.10 -7.05 19.79
CA LYS A 196 13.20 -5.69 20.35
C LYS A 196 14.64 -5.32 20.72
N ALA A 197 15.37 -6.24 21.33
CA ALA A 197 16.78 -6.05 21.66
C ALA A 197 17.68 -5.92 20.40
N ALA A 198 17.25 -6.51 19.29
CA ALA A 198 17.93 -6.40 17.98
C ALA A 198 17.51 -5.14 17.19
N GLY A 199 16.64 -4.28 17.73
CA GLY A 199 16.23 -3.01 17.10
C GLY A 199 15.04 -3.15 16.14
N TYR A 200 14.26 -4.24 16.24
CA TYR A 200 12.97 -4.31 15.54
C TYR A 200 11.95 -3.39 16.20
N GLY A 201 11.05 -2.85 15.40
CA GLY A 201 9.92 -2.03 15.85
C GLY A 201 8.85 -2.83 16.58
N ASP A 202 7.67 -2.22 16.75
CA ASP A 202 6.53 -2.85 17.43
C ASP A 202 5.20 -2.26 16.96
N ASP A 203 4.09 -2.86 17.39
CA ASP A 203 2.75 -2.27 17.34
C ASP A 203 2.76 -1.01 18.22
N VAL A 204 2.46 0.14 17.63
CA VAL A 204 2.61 1.46 18.29
C VAL A 204 1.30 2.26 18.36
N LEU A 205 0.18 1.69 17.90
CA LEU A 205 -1.07 2.43 17.77
C LEU A 205 -2.28 1.60 18.19
N TRP A 206 -3.02 2.05 19.20
CA TRP A 206 -4.32 1.50 19.53
C TRP A 206 -5.43 2.19 18.75
N VAL A 207 -5.95 1.52 17.72
CA VAL A 207 -6.91 2.13 16.78
C VAL A 207 -8.39 1.96 17.17
N GLY A 208 -8.75 0.92 17.92
CA GLY A 208 -10.11 0.67 18.37
C GLY A 208 -11.15 0.68 17.24
N SER A 209 -12.16 1.56 17.35
CA SER A 209 -13.23 1.77 16.37
C SER A 209 -13.03 3.03 15.51
N SER A 210 -11.84 3.66 15.57
CA SER A 210 -11.49 4.83 14.76
C SER A 210 -11.25 4.45 13.30
N TYR A 211 -10.89 5.44 12.47
CA TYR A 211 -10.36 5.18 11.13
C TYR A 211 -8.95 4.57 11.15
N GLY A 212 -8.25 4.59 12.33
CA GLY A 212 -6.83 4.33 12.37
C GLY A 212 -6.09 5.32 11.47
N VAL A 213 -5.46 4.83 10.41
CA VAL A 213 -4.76 5.65 9.42
C VAL A 213 -5.49 5.53 8.06
N GLY A 214 -6.62 6.22 7.91
CA GLY A 214 -7.26 6.39 6.61
C GLY A 214 -8.29 5.33 6.18
N ALA A 215 -8.88 4.54 7.08
CA ALA A 215 -9.95 3.63 6.70
C ALA A 215 -11.21 4.36 6.21
N LEU A 216 -11.88 3.82 5.18
CA LEU A 216 -13.17 4.36 4.71
C LEU A 216 -14.33 3.78 5.54
N ARG A 217 -15.39 4.58 5.68
CA ARG A 217 -16.67 4.25 6.34
C ARG A 217 -17.83 4.81 5.54
N GLY A 218 -19.05 4.29 5.77
CA GLY A 218 -20.26 4.96 5.37
C GLY A 218 -20.51 6.24 6.19
N TRP A 219 -21.38 7.10 5.70
CA TRP A 219 -21.79 8.33 6.37
C TRP A 219 -23.30 8.51 6.33
N ASP A 220 -23.96 8.69 7.49
CA ASP A 220 -25.40 8.84 7.58
C ASP A 220 -25.88 10.31 7.62
N GLY A 221 -24.96 11.24 7.38
CA GLY A 221 -25.18 12.69 7.53
C GLY A 221 -24.71 13.23 8.88
N THR A 222 -24.44 12.37 9.85
CA THR A 222 -24.03 12.75 11.21
C THR A 222 -22.86 11.89 11.74
N ASN A 223 -22.93 10.58 11.52
CA ASN A 223 -21.98 9.60 12.06
C ASN A 223 -21.36 8.74 10.98
N GLN A 224 -20.16 8.26 11.25
CA GLN A 224 -19.56 7.18 10.47
C GLN A 224 -20.30 5.86 10.70
N LEU A 225 -20.44 5.06 9.67
CA LEU A 225 -21.05 3.73 9.72
C LEU A 225 -20.00 2.68 9.33
N MET A 226 -19.90 1.61 10.13
CA MET A 226 -19.03 0.48 9.85
C MET A 226 -19.51 -0.31 8.63
N LEU A 227 -18.61 -1.10 8.03
CA LEU A 227 -18.91 -1.94 6.88
C LEU A 227 -19.60 -3.24 7.30
N GLU A 228 -20.75 -3.16 7.98
CA GLU A 228 -21.43 -4.33 8.55
C GLU A 228 -22.32 -5.07 7.55
N ASP A 229 -23.08 -4.33 6.74
CA ASP A 229 -24.06 -4.88 5.81
C ASP A 229 -23.39 -5.18 4.44
N VAL A 230 -22.72 -6.31 4.35
CA VAL A 230 -22.06 -6.85 3.14
C VAL A 230 -22.55 -8.29 2.89
N ASP A 231 -22.52 -8.77 1.66
CA ASP A 231 -22.77 -10.19 1.36
C ASP A 231 -21.53 -11.04 1.59
N SER A 232 -20.37 -10.52 1.20
CA SER A 232 -19.08 -11.14 1.49
C SER A 232 -17.99 -10.09 1.63
N ARG A 233 -16.89 -10.51 2.24
CA ARG A 233 -15.68 -9.69 2.43
C ARG A 233 -14.46 -10.49 2.05
N THR A 234 -13.57 -9.86 1.25
CA THR A 234 -12.33 -10.48 0.79
C THR A 234 -11.14 -9.61 1.18
N GLN A 235 -10.06 -10.25 1.61
CA GLN A 235 -8.72 -9.65 1.61
C GLN A 235 -7.79 -10.46 0.73
N ARG A 236 -6.94 -9.78 -0.07
CA ARG A 236 -6.02 -10.44 -1.00
C ARG A 236 -4.74 -9.66 -1.27
N VAL A 237 -3.67 -10.38 -1.54
CA VAL A 237 -2.40 -9.83 -2.04
C VAL A 237 -2.45 -9.86 -3.56
N ILE A 238 -2.39 -8.71 -4.19
CA ILE A 238 -2.33 -8.55 -5.65
C ILE A 238 -0.89 -8.63 -6.13
N ALA A 239 -0.01 -7.82 -5.55
CA ALA A 239 1.39 -7.79 -5.88
C ALA A 239 2.27 -7.75 -4.63
N GLN A 240 3.34 -8.51 -4.66
CA GLN A 240 4.37 -8.53 -3.63
C GLN A 240 5.71 -8.61 -4.33
N GLY A 241 6.43 -7.53 -4.35
CA GLY A 241 7.65 -7.50 -5.12
C GLY A 241 8.68 -6.51 -4.61
N PRO A 242 9.81 -6.42 -5.32
CA PRO A 242 10.94 -5.62 -4.87
C PRO A 242 10.65 -4.12 -4.85
N VAL A 243 9.64 -3.66 -5.59
CA VAL A 243 9.40 -2.24 -5.83
C VAL A 243 8.18 -1.74 -5.07
N ARG A 244 7.09 -2.53 -5.08
CA ARG A 244 5.83 -2.19 -4.40
C ARG A 244 5.09 -3.43 -3.93
N SER A 245 4.24 -3.24 -2.90
CA SER A 245 3.20 -4.20 -2.53
C SER A 245 1.83 -3.60 -2.78
N ILE A 246 0.93 -4.40 -3.35
CA ILE A 246 -0.46 -4.03 -3.63
C ILE A 246 -1.35 -5.05 -2.95
N ILE A 247 -2.28 -4.57 -2.13
CA ILE A 247 -3.30 -5.40 -1.49
C ILE A 247 -4.67 -4.85 -1.80
N GLU A 248 -5.67 -5.72 -1.79
CA GLU A 248 -7.06 -5.33 -2.02
C GLU A 248 -8.00 -5.91 -0.97
N LEU A 249 -9.00 -5.11 -0.65
CA LEU A 249 -10.20 -5.50 0.06
C LEU A 249 -11.39 -5.36 -0.88
N VAL A 250 -12.29 -6.35 -0.85
CA VAL A 250 -13.54 -6.29 -1.62
C VAL A 250 -14.70 -6.52 -0.66
N ASP A 251 -15.64 -5.60 -0.62
CA ASP A 251 -16.89 -5.68 0.13
C ASP A 251 -18.04 -5.80 -0.86
N GLU A 252 -18.56 -7.02 -1.05
CA GLU A 252 -19.61 -7.27 -2.01
C GLU A 252 -20.99 -6.87 -1.45
N ASN A 253 -21.76 -6.14 -2.28
CA ASN A 253 -23.11 -5.69 -1.97
C ASN A 253 -23.19 -4.94 -0.63
N TRP A 254 -22.17 -4.13 -0.31
CA TRP A 254 -22.18 -3.28 0.85
C TRP A 254 -23.25 -2.20 0.77
N ARG A 255 -23.97 -1.97 1.88
CA ARG A 255 -24.88 -0.83 2.04
C ARG A 255 -24.21 0.25 2.88
N PRO A 256 -23.75 1.35 2.25
CA PRO A 256 -23.08 2.44 2.98
C PRO A 256 -23.97 3.08 4.07
N THR A 257 -25.28 3.06 3.88
CA THR A 257 -26.30 3.42 4.87
C THR A 257 -27.46 2.41 4.80
N PRO A 258 -28.29 2.31 5.83
CA PRO A 258 -29.44 1.37 5.83
C PRO A 258 -30.41 1.56 4.67
N SER A 259 -30.52 2.77 4.12
CA SER A 259 -31.42 3.09 2.97
C SER A 259 -30.71 3.02 1.62
N ALA A 260 -29.39 2.81 1.59
CA ALA A 260 -28.63 2.78 0.36
C ALA A 260 -28.91 1.51 -0.45
N LYS A 261 -28.86 1.60 -1.78
CA LYS A 261 -28.72 0.42 -2.62
C LYS A 261 -27.33 -0.18 -2.40
N PRO A 262 -27.23 -1.52 -2.44
CA PRO A 262 -25.93 -2.17 -2.25
C PRO A 262 -24.97 -1.80 -3.40
N VAL A 263 -23.70 -1.61 -3.05
CA VAL A 263 -22.60 -1.39 -3.99
C VAL A 263 -21.48 -2.40 -3.67
N THR A 264 -20.78 -2.89 -4.67
CA THR A 264 -19.52 -3.60 -4.43
C THR A 264 -18.40 -2.57 -4.42
N MET A 265 -17.67 -2.52 -3.31
CA MET A 265 -16.53 -1.64 -3.12
C MET A 265 -15.24 -2.44 -3.16
N THR A 266 -14.30 -2.03 -4.00
CA THR A 266 -12.93 -2.52 -4.00
C THR A 266 -12.02 -1.42 -3.49
N THR A 267 -11.30 -1.68 -2.40
CA THR A 267 -10.28 -0.76 -1.86
C THR A 267 -8.91 -1.36 -2.11
N ARG A 268 -8.09 -0.66 -2.89
CA ARG A 268 -6.71 -1.03 -3.18
C ARG A 268 -5.76 -0.14 -2.42
N TYR A 269 -4.79 -0.75 -1.76
CA TYR A 269 -3.71 -0.06 -1.05
C TYR A 269 -2.39 -0.40 -1.73
N THR A 270 -1.61 0.63 -2.07
CA THR A 270 -0.29 0.48 -2.70
C THR A 270 0.76 1.17 -1.86
N ILE A 271 1.79 0.42 -1.44
CA ILE A 271 2.99 0.95 -0.80
C ILE A 271 4.21 0.72 -1.66
N TYR A 272 5.06 1.71 -1.80
CA TYR A 272 6.30 1.65 -2.57
C TYR A 272 7.53 1.59 -1.67
N GLY A 273 8.60 0.98 -2.16
CA GLY A 273 9.90 1.02 -1.50
C GLY A 273 10.37 2.47 -1.26
N GLY A 274 10.92 2.74 -0.08
CA GLY A 274 11.36 4.07 0.32
C GLY A 274 10.25 5.05 0.70
N HIS A 275 8.98 4.64 0.62
CA HIS A 275 7.82 5.46 0.98
C HIS A 275 7.27 5.10 2.36
N ARG A 276 6.77 6.12 3.07
CA ARG A 276 5.98 5.97 4.30
C ARG A 276 4.51 6.28 4.11
N ASP A 277 4.14 6.74 2.93
CA ASP A 277 2.77 6.97 2.51
C ASP A 277 2.23 5.79 1.71
N VAL A 278 0.91 5.68 1.69
CA VAL A 278 0.16 4.63 0.99
C VAL A 278 -0.87 5.29 0.10
N ASP A 279 -0.92 4.83 -1.15
CA ASP A 279 -2.00 5.17 -2.08
C ASP A 279 -3.23 4.33 -1.74
N VAL A 280 -4.39 4.98 -1.67
CA VAL A 280 -5.68 4.33 -1.46
C VAL A 280 -6.57 4.65 -2.63
N ASP A 281 -6.88 3.63 -3.43
CA ASP A 281 -7.75 3.71 -4.59
C ASP A 281 -9.02 2.91 -4.31
N ILE A 282 -10.18 3.55 -4.39
CA ILE A 282 -11.46 2.93 -4.11
C ILE A 282 -12.31 2.99 -5.36
N PHE A 283 -12.85 1.83 -5.74
CA PHE A 283 -13.67 1.64 -6.92
C PHE A 283 -15.02 1.08 -6.53
N PHE A 284 -16.08 1.60 -7.14
CA PHE A 284 -17.43 1.07 -6.97
C PHE A 284 -17.93 0.48 -8.30
N ASN A 285 -18.65 -0.64 -8.24
CA ASN A 285 -19.11 -1.36 -9.42
C ASN A 285 -20.26 -0.67 -10.17
N HIS A 286 -20.92 0.30 -9.54
CA HIS A 286 -21.95 1.16 -10.12
C HIS A 286 -22.14 2.41 -9.28
N THR A 287 -22.99 3.30 -9.71
CA THR A 287 -23.02 4.68 -9.24
C THR A 287 -23.12 4.83 -7.72
N ALA A 288 -22.08 5.37 -7.13
CA ALA A 288 -21.96 5.74 -5.72
C ALA A 288 -22.00 7.26 -5.51
N LYS A 289 -22.26 8.06 -6.57
CA LYS A 289 -22.22 9.54 -6.55
C LYS A 289 -23.23 10.18 -5.59
N ASP A 290 -24.30 9.46 -5.28
CA ASP A 290 -25.38 9.96 -4.40
C ASP A 290 -25.11 9.63 -2.93
N TYR A 291 -24.01 8.92 -2.63
CA TYR A 291 -23.63 8.56 -1.29
C TYR A 291 -22.49 9.42 -0.76
N GLU A 292 -22.52 9.65 0.53
CA GLU A 292 -21.42 10.22 1.27
C GLU A 292 -20.72 9.14 2.07
N PHE A 293 -19.42 9.29 2.17
CA PHE A 293 -18.53 8.40 2.92
C PHE A 293 -17.75 9.23 3.92
N ALA A 294 -17.09 8.57 4.84
CA ALA A 294 -16.22 9.23 5.80
C ALA A 294 -14.87 8.52 5.86
N THR A 295 -13.81 9.30 5.94
CA THR A 295 -12.44 8.83 6.20
C THR A 295 -11.70 9.86 7.04
N GLY A 296 -10.48 9.54 7.46
CA GLY A 296 -9.68 10.43 8.28
C GLY A 296 -8.60 9.69 9.03
N VAL A 297 -8.10 10.28 10.10
CA VAL A 297 -7.13 9.65 11.00
C VAL A 297 -7.64 9.66 12.43
N ILE A 298 -7.18 8.70 13.24
CA ILE A 298 -7.51 8.66 14.66
C ILE A 298 -7.04 9.95 15.35
N ASN A 299 -7.86 10.47 16.26
CA ASN A 299 -7.48 11.51 17.19
C ASN A 299 -6.73 10.88 18.37
N VAL A 300 -5.40 10.74 18.24
CA VAL A 300 -4.55 10.23 19.31
C VAL A 300 -4.69 11.14 20.52
N LYS A 301 -4.87 10.56 21.69
CA LYS A 301 -5.14 11.29 22.93
C LYS A 301 -4.14 12.43 23.16
N GLY A 302 -4.67 13.65 23.34
CA GLY A 302 -3.84 14.83 23.57
C GLY A 302 -2.97 15.25 22.38
N SER A 303 -3.26 14.76 21.17
CA SER A 303 -2.52 15.12 19.98
C SER A 303 -2.65 16.59 19.63
N LYS A 304 -1.60 17.13 19.00
CA LYS A 304 -1.65 18.40 18.29
C LYS A 304 -2.16 18.13 16.88
N GLU A 305 -3.14 18.89 16.44
CA GLU A 305 -3.71 18.81 15.10
C GLU A 305 -3.05 19.83 14.18
N PHE A 306 -2.98 19.47 12.90
CA PHE A 306 -2.71 20.35 11.78
C PHE A 306 -3.74 20.09 10.67
N SER A 307 -4.32 21.15 10.12
CA SER A 307 -5.07 21.12 8.87
C SER A 307 -4.71 22.36 8.05
N ASP A 308 -4.63 22.22 6.73
CA ASP A 308 -4.49 23.33 5.82
C ASP A 308 -5.84 23.80 5.27
N ASN A 309 -6.95 23.15 5.66
CA ASN A 309 -8.30 23.35 5.13
C ASN A 309 -8.40 23.17 3.61
N ASP A 310 -7.47 22.43 3.02
CA ASP A 310 -7.37 22.17 1.58
C ASP A 310 -6.96 20.72 1.30
N GLY A 311 -7.47 19.80 2.13
CA GLY A 311 -7.35 18.35 1.95
C GLY A 311 -6.23 17.69 2.74
N LEU A 312 -5.27 18.42 3.27
CA LEU A 312 -4.23 17.88 4.13
C LEU A 312 -4.59 18.05 5.60
N ARG A 313 -4.66 16.94 6.33
CA ARG A 313 -4.91 16.93 7.77
C ARG A 313 -4.05 15.89 8.44
N GLY A 314 -3.59 16.18 9.66
CA GLY A 314 -2.82 15.22 10.43
C GLY A 314 -2.70 15.61 11.89
N CYS A 315 -2.09 14.71 12.66
CA CYS A 315 -1.84 14.93 14.07
C CYS A 315 -0.50 14.35 14.51
N TRP A 316 -0.04 14.79 15.68
CA TRP A 316 1.11 14.25 16.40
C TRP A 316 0.74 14.11 17.86
N GLY A 317 0.78 12.90 18.39
CA GLY A 317 0.31 12.64 19.76
C GLY A 317 0.88 11.37 20.36
N ALA A 318 0.67 11.20 21.67
CA ALA A 318 1.19 10.10 22.45
C ALA A 318 0.08 9.38 23.22
N ASP A 319 -0.04 8.07 23.03
CA ASP A 319 -1.00 7.23 23.77
C ASP A 319 -0.45 5.82 23.95
N TRP A 320 -1.17 5.02 24.70
CA TRP A 320 -0.89 3.60 24.84
C TRP A 320 -1.16 2.86 23.53
N PRO A 321 -0.26 1.95 23.09
CA PRO A 321 -0.47 1.14 21.88
C PRO A 321 -1.43 -0.02 22.09
N VAL A 322 -1.98 -0.17 23.29
CA VAL A 322 -2.89 -1.23 23.72
C VAL A 322 -4.04 -0.67 24.54
N GLY A 323 -5.10 -1.45 24.68
CA GLY A 323 -6.22 -1.07 25.54
C GLY A 323 -5.77 -0.82 27.00
N VAL A 324 -6.44 0.09 27.68
CA VAL A 324 -6.08 0.56 29.05
C VAL A 324 -5.93 -0.54 30.09
N LYS A 325 -6.45 -1.74 29.83
CA LYS A 325 -6.34 -2.90 30.73
C LYS A 325 -5.07 -3.74 30.50
N ASP A 326 -4.38 -3.52 29.38
CA ASP A 326 -3.29 -4.38 28.90
C ASP A 326 -1.95 -3.64 28.82
N THR A 327 -1.78 -2.56 29.58
CA THR A 327 -0.59 -1.69 29.53
C THR A 327 0.68 -2.30 30.12
N ALA A 328 0.57 -3.44 30.84
CA ALA A 328 1.74 -4.11 31.42
C ALA A 328 2.72 -4.56 30.32
N GLY A 329 3.98 -4.12 30.43
CA GLY A 329 5.04 -4.43 29.45
C GLY A 329 5.04 -3.55 28.21
N HIS A 330 4.12 -2.57 28.12
CA HIS A 330 4.10 -1.56 27.08
C HIS A 330 4.54 -0.18 27.61
N LYS A 331 4.93 0.71 26.73
CA LYS A 331 5.18 2.13 27.01
C LYS A 331 4.20 2.98 26.19
N ILE A 332 4.06 4.22 26.56
CA ILE A 332 3.36 5.21 25.73
C ILE A 332 4.20 5.43 24.47
N GLU A 333 3.54 5.39 23.33
CA GLU A 333 4.14 5.59 22.01
C GLU A 333 3.70 6.94 21.42
N THR A 334 4.62 7.64 20.79
CA THR A 334 4.34 8.91 20.11
C THR A 334 4.34 8.68 18.61
N VAL A 335 3.27 9.11 17.94
CA VAL A 335 3.05 8.86 16.52
C VAL A 335 2.57 10.11 15.78
N GLY A 336 2.93 10.20 14.51
CA GLY A 336 2.43 11.15 13.55
C GLY A 336 1.55 10.48 12.52
N LEU A 337 0.34 10.99 12.32
CA LEU A 337 -0.60 10.52 11.30
C LEU A 337 -0.96 11.67 10.37
N GLY A 338 -1.17 11.35 9.09
CA GLY A 338 -1.61 12.33 8.11
C GLY A 338 -2.43 11.68 7.00
N ILE A 339 -3.33 12.46 6.43
CA ILE A 339 -4.14 12.10 5.27
C ILE A 339 -4.20 13.29 4.32
N ILE A 340 -4.12 13.02 3.03
CA ILE A 340 -4.36 14.01 1.99
C ILE A 340 -5.44 13.50 1.04
N ILE A 341 -6.48 14.29 0.84
CA ILE A 341 -7.62 13.97 0.00
C ILE A 341 -7.74 15.06 -1.07
N PRO A 342 -7.72 14.72 -2.37
CA PRO A 342 -7.97 15.69 -3.42
C PRO A 342 -9.30 16.43 -3.22
N LYS A 343 -9.27 17.75 -3.36
CA LYS A 343 -10.40 18.64 -3.05
C LYS A 343 -11.70 18.25 -3.75
N LYS A 344 -11.63 17.69 -4.94
CA LYS A 344 -12.81 17.25 -5.71
C LYS A 344 -13.67 16.21 -4.97
N TYR A 345 -13.06 15.42 -4.07
CA TYR A 345 -13.77 14.42 -3.28
C TYR A 345 -14.32 14.96 -1.96
N ILE A 346 -13.78 16.06 -1.43
CA ILE A 346 -14.14 16.58 -0.12
C ILE A 346 -15.52 17.23 -0.19
N ARG A 347 -16.42 16.79 0.68
CA ARG A 347 -17.72 17.43 0.93
C ARG A 347 -17.65 18.31 2.16
N LYS A 348 -16.96 17.84 3.20
CA LYS A 348 -16.79 18.58 4.45
C LYS A 348 -15.60 18.09 5.25
N GLU A 349 -14.86 19.00 5.84
CA GLU A 349 -13.94 18.72 6.94
C GLU A 349 -14.69 18.92 8.25
N MET A 350 -14.79 17.85 9.06
CA MET A 350 -15.51 17.90 10.32
C MET A 350 -14.62 18.45 11.43
N PRO A 351 -15.14 19.15 12.43
CA PRO A 351 -14.41 19.42 13.65
C PRO A 351 -13.86 18.12 14.25
N ALA A 352 -12.71 18.21 14.92
CA ALA A 352 -12.17 17.08 15.67
C ALA A 352 -13.18 16.57 16.69
N ASP A 353 -13.41 15.28 16.73
CA ASP A 353 -14.14 14.61 17.80
C ASP A 353 -13.17 13.86 18.75
N LYS A 354 -13.70 13.14 19.73
CA LYS A 354 -12.87 12.41 20.71
C LYS A 354 -12.12 11.22 20.12
N VAL A 355 -12.51 10.76 18.93
CA VAL A 355 -12.04 9.53 18.32
C VAL A 355 -11.29 9.79 17.03
N ASN A 356 -11.74 10.79 16.24
CA ASN A 356 -11.27 10.98 14.88
C ASN A 356 -11.09 12.44 14.47
N TYR A 357 -10.24 12.63 13.48
CA TYR A 357 -10.18 13.78 12.58
C TYR A 357 -10.82 13.37 11.26
N THR A 358 -12.07 13.76 11.02
CA THR A 358 -12.92 13.21 9.95
C THR A 358 -13.02 14.14 8.77
N TYR A 359 -12.96 13.60 7.56
CA TYR A 359 -13.47 14.16 6.31
C TYR A 359 -14.73 13.41 5.87
N VAL A 360 -15.77 14.13 5.49
CA VAL A 360 -16.88 13.61 4.69
C VAL A 360 -16.50 13.76 3.23
N VAL A 361 -16.60 12.66 2.49
CA VAL A 361 -16.14 12.58 1.09
C VAL A 361 -17.23 12.00 0.19
N GLY A 362 -17.11 12.26 -1.10
CA GLY A 362 -17.93 11.64 -2.15
C GLY A 362 -17.05 11.14 -3.28
N THR A 363 -17.63 10.45 -4.23
CA THR A 363 -16.94 9.90 -5.40
C THR A 363 -16.96 10.87 -6.58
N ASP A 364 -16.06 10.60 -7.52
CA ASP A 364 -16.02 11.17 -8.87
C ASP A 364 -15.86 10.01 -9.85
N ASN A 365 -16.82 9.81 -10.78
CA ASN A 365 -16.89 8.66 -11.69
C ASN A 365 -16.82 7.29 -10.98
N ASP A 366 -17.51 7.18 -9.83
CA ASP A 366 -17.51 5.96 -8.99
C ASP A 366 -16.13 5.57 -8.43
N GLU A 367 -15.22 6.53 -8.36
CA GLU A 367 -13.88 6.37 -7.80
C GLU A 367 -13.62 7.40 -6.70
N LEU A 368 -12.78 7.03 -5.76
CA LEU A 368 -12.26 7.89 -4.69
C LEU A 368 -10.80 7.56 -4.46
N HIS A 369 -9.93 8.56 -4.52
CA HIS A 369 -8.49 8.41 -4.32
C HIS A 369 -8.00 9.33 -3.23
N TYR A 370 -7.16 8.82 -2.33
CA TYR A 370 -6.45 9.62 -1.33
C TYR A 370 -5.16 8.92 -0.91
N LYS A 371 -4.37 9.59 -0.09
CA LYS A 371 -3.17 8.99 0.50
C LYS A 371 -3.17 9.22 2.00
N TYR A 372 -2.57 8.29 2.73
CA TYR A 372 -2.24 8.50 4.12
C TYR A 372 -0.75 8.28 4.38
N ILE A 373 -0.26 8.82 5.48
CA ILE A 373 1.15 8.79 5.88
C ILE A 373 1.26 8.59 7.38
N PHE A 374 2.30 7.88 7.80
CA PHE A 374 2.56 7.57 9.20
C PHE A 374 4.04 7.74 9.56
N ALA A 375 4.31 8.10 10.82
CA ALA A 375 5.63 8.09 11.43
C ALA A 375 5.53 7.73 12.92
N SER A 376 6.58 7.12 13.46
CA SER A 376 6.76 6.88 14.89
C SER A 376 7.95 7.69 15.41
N ASP A 377 7.83 8.22 16.63
CA ASP A 377 8.94 8.90 17.33
C ASP A 377 10.12 7.96 17.63
N ASN A 378 9.92 6.65 17.47
CA ASN A 378 10.97 5.66 17.66
C ASN A 378 11.98 5.59 16.50
N GLU A 379 11.67 6.15 15.34
CA GLU A 379 12.48 6.07 14.11
C GLU A 379 13.79 6.84 14.25
N ASP A 380 14.94 6.16 14.08
CA ASP A 380 16.26 6.85 14.06
C ASP A 380 16.49 7.71 12.80
N PHE A 381 15.64 7.54 11.80
CA PHE A 381 15.65 8.24 10.51
C PHE A 381 14.46 9.21 10.35
N GLY A 382 13.60 9.31 11.34
CA GLY A 382 12.30 9.99 11.27
C GLY A 382 12.29 11.40 11.83
N VAL A 383 11.12 11.83 12.28
CA VAL A 383 10.88 13.12 12.94
C VAL A 383 10.46 12.89 14.39
N HIS A 384 10.84 13.81 15.30
CA HIS A 384 10.68 13.63 16.74
C HIS A 384 9.91 14.78 17.41
N SER A 385 9.21 15.58 16.61
CA SER A 385 8.38 16.66 17.11
C SER A 385 7.17 16.91 16.24
N ALA A 386 6.10 17.44 16.85
CA ALA A 386 4.91 17.87 16.09
C ALA A 386 5.26 18.93 15.03
N GLU A 387 6.20 19.82 15.33
CA GLU A 387 6.61 20.88 14.40
C GLU A 387 7.26 20.28 13.14
N ASP A 388 8.18 19.34 13.31
CA ASP A 388 8.87 18.70 12.18
C ASP A 388 7.92 17.76 11.43
N TRP A 389 7.00 17.09 12.13
CA TRP A 389 5.93 16.32 11.49
C TRP A 389 5.07 17.20 10.57
N PHE A 390 4.59 18.34 11.05
CA PHE A 390 3.77 19.24 10.24
C PHE A 390 4.56 19.90 9.08
N LYS A 391 5.87 20.11 9.24
CA LYS A 391 6.74 20.50 8.12
C LYS A 391 6.82 19.38 7.07
N LEU A 392 6.98 18.12 7.51
CA LEU A 392 7.01 16.96 6.64
C LEU A 392 5.69 16.82 5.88
N LEU A 393 4.54 16.92 6.55
CA LEU A 393 3.23 16.86 5.90
C LEU A 393 3.07 17.91 4.79
N LYS A 394 3.51 19.14 5.04
CA LYS A 394 3.48 20.23 4.03
C LYS A 394 4.40 19.94 2.85
N ALA A 395 5.58 19.38 3.11
CA ALA A 395 6.52 19.00 2.06
C ALA A 395 5.97 17.84 1.23
N TRP A 396 5.36 16.84 1.88
CA TRP A 396 4.69 15.72 1.25
C TRP A 396 3.55 16.16 0.33
N LYS A 397 2.65 17.06 0.79
CA LYS A 397 1.62 17.64 -0.08
C LYS A 397 2.21 18.29 -1.32
N LYS A 398 3.24 19.12 -1.13
CA LYS A 398 3.91 19.80 -2.26
C LYS A 398 4.54 18.80 -3.24
N GLU A 399 5.06 17.69 -2.76
CA GLU A 399 5.60 16.63 -3.60
C GLU A 399 4.51 15.94 -4.42
N ILE A 400 3.37 15.62 -3.81
CA ILE A 400 2.20 15.00 -4.46
C ILE A 400 1.62 15.93 -5.53
N GLU A 401 1.47 17.21 -5.23
CA GLU A 401 0.89 18.21 -6.13
C GLU A 401 1.80 18.55 -7.33
N THR A 402 3.05 18.11 -7.29
CA THR A 402 3.98 18.39 -8.37
C THR A 402 4.12 17.19 -9.31
N GLU A 403 3.74 17.40 -10.54
CA GLU A 403 3.69 16.37 -11.57
C GLU A 403 5.08 15.82 -11.94
N VAL A 404 5.14 14.52 -12.14
CA VAL A 404 6.21 13.81 -12.85
C VAL A 404 5.66 13.38 -14.20
N ILE A 405 6.27 13.86 -15.27
CA ILE A 405 5.82 13.57 -16.65
C ILE A 405 6.54 12.34 -17.15
N ILE A 406 5.78 11.36 -17.64
CA ILE A 406 6.26 10.13 -18.27
C ILE A 406 5.91 10.21 -19.76
N GLU A 407 6.91 10.12 -20.64
CA GLU A 407 6.72 10.19 -22.09
C GLU A 407 7.39 8.99 -22.76
N LYS A 408 6.67 8.28 -23.63
CA LYS A 408 7.23 7.30 -24.58
C LYS A 408 7.99 8.06 -25.68
N LEU A 409 9.18 7.58 -26.04
CA LEU A 409 10.05 8.19 -27.07
C LEU A 409 10.06 7.36 -28.34
#